data_21bf04108b3f9d26a6d26c8c9428ce70
#
_entry.id   21bf04108b3f9d26a6d26c8c9428ce70
#
_cell.length_a   1.000
_cell.length_b   1.000
_cell.length_c   1.000
_cell.angle_alpha   90.00
_cell.angle_beta   90.00
_cell.angle_gamma   90.00
#
_symmetry.space_group_name_H-M   'P 1'
#
loop_
_entity.id
_entity.type
_entity.pdbx_description
1 polymer ?
#
loop_
_entity_poly.entity_id
_entity_poly.type
_entity_poly.pdbx_seq_one_letter_code
_entity_poly.pdbx_strand_id
1 'polypeptide(L)'
;MNEKLKEKVKESLSSVLPITLIVLVLSVTLVPMEIGTLALFLTGAVLLIVGMGFFQLGAEMSMTPLGEGVGKTLAKREKVLLIVLVAFALGTIITIAEPDLQVLANQVASIPNSVLIWTVAVGVGVFLALAVLRILFRVSLAKCLLGAYALLFVLTLFSPKEFLAVAFDAGGVTTGPITVPFIMALGVGVSAIRSTQGHDDDSFGLVALCSVGPILMVLLLGIFYHPTDAAYSAVEIAPVITTRDVAQQFALGFPGYAEEVLLSILPIAAVCVLFQLLTRYYRRRQLLRTGVGFLYTVIGLILFLTGVNVGFTPVGNLLGSGLAGSAYRWVLIPIGALIGYYIVKAEPAVQVLNKQVEDVTGGTVSQSMMNTALSIGVACAVMLSMVRVLTGISIYWILVPGYALALILARYVPSVFVGIAFDSGGVASGPMTSTFLLPLAMGACTALGGNVVTDAFGVVALVALAPPVAIQIMGVLYVHKSKAVAQNKADLLSDDGVIDLEDEEI
;
A
#
# COMPACT_ATOMS: atom_id res chain seq x y z
N MET A 1 26.73 11.78 7.85
CA MET A 1 25.40 11.23 7.58
C MET A 1 24.92 10.56 8.87
N ASN A 2 23.69 10.84 9.33
CA ASN A 2 23.17 10.27 10.57
C ASN A 2 23.18 8.72 10.43
N GLU A 3 23.66 7.98 11.46
CA GLU A 3 23.71 6.50 11.46
C GLU A 3 22.38 5.88 11.05
N LYS A 4 21.26 6.41 11.57
CA LYS A 4 19.92 5.96 11.23
C LYS A 4 19.57 6.11 9.75
N LEU A 5 19.99 7.23 9.11
CA LEU A 5 19.75 7.43 7.68
C LEU A 5 20.58 6.44 6.85
N LYS A 6 21.82 6.16 7.26
CA LYS A 6 22.66 5.17 6.59
C LYS A 6 22.05 3.76 6.66
N GLU A 7 21.50 3.41 7.82
CA GLU A 7 20.79 2.16 8.03
C GLU A 7 19.56 2.05 7.10
N LYS A 8 18.72 3.09 7.05
CA LYS A 8 17.54 3.13 6.17
C LYS A 8 17.88 3.06 4.68
N VAL A 9 18.93 3.74 4.24
CA VAL A 9 19.42 3.64 2.86
C VAL A 9 19.95 2.22 2.57
N LYS A 10 20.60 1.55 3.53
CA LYS A 10 21.04 0.16 3.37
C LYS A 10 19.86 -0.81 3.29
N GLU A 11 18.82 -0.62 4.10
CA GLU A 11 17.56 -1.39 4.01
C GLU A 11 16.91 -1.20 2.63
N SER A 12 16.83 0.05 2.15
CA SER A 12 16.27 0.38 0.83
C SER A 12 17.08 -0.26 -0.30
N LEU A 13 18.43 -0.25 -0.21
CA LEU A 13 19.29 -0.93 -1.18
C LEU A 13 18.99 -2.43 -1.23
N SER A 14 18.86 -3.08 -0.09
CA SER A 14 18.53 -4.52 -0.01
C SER A 14 17.16 -4.84 -0.62
N SER A 15 16.23 -3.90 -0.58
CA SER A 15 14.87 -4.05 -1.10
C SER A 15 14.79 -3.83 -2.61
N VAL A 16 15.52 -2.85 -3.14
CA VAL A 16 15.45 -2.42 -4.55
C VAL A 16 16.43 -3.18 -5.44
N LEU A 17 17.59 -3.59 -4.91
CA LEU A 17 18.63 -4.26 -5.69
C LEU A 17 18.14 -5.54 -6.42
N PRO A 18 17.34 -6.43 -5.80
CA PRO A 18 16.89 -7.64 -6.47
C PRO A 18 16.05 -7.34 -7.73
N ILE A 19 15.11 -6.39 -7.65
CA ILE A 19 14.29 -6.03 -8.81
C ILE A 19 15.15 -5.35 -9.90
N THR A 20 16.11 -4.53 -9.50
CA THR A 20 17.05 -3.90 -10.44
C THR A 20 17.85 -4.95 -11.19
N LEU A 21 18.36 -5.99 -10.52
CA LEU A 21 19.07 -7.09 -11.14
C LEU A 21 18.18 -7.92 -12.07
N ILE A 22 16.93 -8.22 -11.67
CA ILE A 22 15.98 -8.95 -12.53
C ILE A 22 15.76 -8.18 -13.83
N VAL A 23 15.47 -6.87 -13.73
CA VAL A 23 15.24 -6.03 -14.92
C VAL A 23 16.49 -5.98 -15.80
N LEU A 24 17.68 -5.84 -15.24
CA LEU A 24 18.93 -5.86 -16.00
C LEU A 24 19.14 -7.19 -16.73
N VAL A 25 18.90 -8.33 -16.08
CA VAL A 25 19.01 -9.63 -16.73
C VAL A 25 18.01 -9.75 -17.89
N LEU A 26 16.75 -9.34 -17.66
CA LEU A 26 15.72 -9.37 -18.70
C LEU A 26 16.03 -8.45 -19.88
N SER A 27 16.59 -7.27 -19.60
CA SER A 27 16.94 -6.28 -20.62
C SER A 27 18.13 -6.67 -21.49
N VAL A 28 18.93 -7.64 -21.06
CA VAL A 28 20.06 -8.17 -21.86
C VAL A 28 19.67 -9.48 -22.57
N THR A 29 18.72 -10.25 -21.99
CA THR A 29 18.40 -11.60 -22.48
C THR A 29 17.12 -11.67 -23.30
N LEU A 30 15.98 -11.31 -22.73
CA LEU A 30 14.66 -11.54 -23.33
C LEU A 30 14.07 -10.32 -24.03
N VAL A 31 14.33 -9.13 -23.52
CA VAL A 31 13.83 -7.86 -24.07
C VAL A 31 15.01 -6.89 -24.16
N PRO A 32 15.86 -6.99 -25.19
CA PRO A 32 16.99 -6.08 -25.35
C PRO A 32 16.53 -4.62 -25.38
N MET A 33 17.08 -3.80 -24.48
CA MET A 33 16.77 -2.38 -24.37
C MET A 33 17.96 -1.54 -24.80
N GLU A 34 17.67 -0.33 -25.28
CA GLU A 34 18.69 0.67 -25.58
C GLU A 34 19.47 1.06 -24.33
N ILE A 35 20.76 1.36 -24.51
CA ILE A 35 21.67 1.73 -23.40
C ILE A 35 21.15 2.96 -22.65
N GLY A 36 20.54 3.93 -23.35
CA GLY A 36 19.93 5.11 -22.76
C GLY A 36 18.79 4.76 -21.81
N THR A 37 17.90 3.84 -22.20
CA THR A 37 16.80 3.37 -21.35
C THR A 37 17.31 2.63 -20.11
N LEU A 38 18.36 1.83 -20.25
CA LEU A 38 19.01 1.18 -19.10
C LEU A 38 19.66 2.19 -18.15
N ALA A 39 20.33 3.20 -18.70
CA ALA A 39 20.92 4.28 -17.89
C ALA A 39 19.84 5.09 -17.15
N LEU A 40 18.70 5.33 -17.81
CA LEU A 40 17.53 5.97 -17.17
C LEU A 40 17.03 5.13 -16.00
N PHE A 41 16.85 3.84 -16.19
CA PHE A 41 16.42 2.89 -15.16
C PHE A 41 17.38 2.83 -13.96
N LEU A 42 18.70 2.69 -14.22
CA LEU A 42 19.72 2.62 -13.17
C LEU A 42 19.81 3.91 -12.36
N THR A 43 19.73 5.07 -13.04
CA THR A 43 19.68 6.37 -12.37
C THR A 43 18.42 6.47 -11.51
N GLY A 44 17.27 6.04 -12.04
CA GLY A 44 16.02 5.93 -11.30
C GLY A 44 16.14 5.04 -10.06
N ALA A 45 16.80 3.88 -10.17
CA ALA A 45 17.02 2.98 -9.06
C ALA A 45 17.86 3.62 -7.93
N VAL A 46 18.89 4.39 -8.26
CA VAL A 46 19.69 5.13 -7.27
C VAL A 46 18.84 6.19 -6.56
N LEU A 47 18.07 6.98 -7.31
CA LEU A 47 17.16 7.98 -6.74
C LEU A 47 16.10 7.33 -5.84
N LEU A 48 15.54 6.20 -6.27
CA LEU A 48 14.57 5.42 -5.51
C LEU A 48 15.15 4.91 -4.19
N ILE A 49 16.35 4.33 -4.19
CA ILE A 49 17.02 3.82 -2.99
C ILE A 49 17.26 4.94 -1.97
N VAL A 50 17.82 6.06 -2.43
CA VAL A 50 18.10 7.21 -1.57
C VAL A 50 16.80 7.83 -1.09
N GLY A 51 15.84 8.04 -2.00
CA GLY A 51 14.53 8.62 -1.72
C GLY A 51 13.74 7.81 -0.69
N MET A 52 13.71 6.49 -0.83
CA MET A 52 13.06 5.58 0.11
C MET A 52 13.68 5.65 1.51
N GLY A 53 15.01 5.73 1.62
CA GLY A 53 15.70 5.87 2.90
C GLY A 53 15.36 7.19 3.62
N PHE A 54 15.35 8.30 2.91
CA PHE A 54 14.93 9.60 3.45
C PHE A 54 13.45 9.59 3.84
N PHE A 55 12.59 9.05 2.98
CA PHE A 55 11.15 8.98 3.23
C PHE A 55 10.81 8.18 4.49
N GLN A 56 11.36 6.97 4.64
CA GLN A 56 11.11 6.12 5.81
C GLN A 56 11.48 6.83 7.11
N LEU A 57 12.68 7.44 7.16
CA LEU A 57 13.12 8.18 8.33
C LEU A 57 12.25 9.43 8.58
N GLY A 58 11.84 10.12 7.51
CA GLY A 58 10.96 11.27 7.55
C GLY A 58 9.58 10.93 8.11
N ALA A 59 8.96 9.87 7.61
CA ALA A 59 7.64 9.39 8.05
C ALA A 59 7.65 8.98 9.53
N GLU A 60 8.68 8.26 9.99
CA GLU A 60 8.87 7.92 11.42
C GLU A 60 9.03 9.15 12.31
N MET A 61 9.60 10.24 11.81
CA MET A 61 9.85 11.45 12.58
C MET A 61 8.70 12.45 12.54
N SER A 62 7.84 12.42 11.52
CA SER A 62 6.76 13.40 11.28
C SER A 62 5.36 12.80 11.28
N MET A 63 5.04 11.90 10.34
CA MET A 63 3.69 11.39 10.11
C MET A 63 3.20 10.53 11.27
N THR A 64 4.04 9.60 11.75
CA THR A 64 3.70 8.70 12.85
C THR A 64 3.41 9.46 14.15
N PRO A 65 4.29 10.36 14.65
CA PRO A 65 3.96 11.13 15.85
C PRO A 65 2.73 12.04 15.70
N LEU A 66 2.52 12.61 14.50
CA LEU A 66 1.37 13.44 14.21
C LEU A 66 0.07 12.62 14.28
N GLY A 67 0.01 11.49 13.60
CA GLY A 67 -1.14 10.58 13.60
C GLY A 67 -1.50 10.13 15.02
N GLU A 68 -0.50 9.64 15.79
CA GLU A 68 -0.71 9.24 17.19
C GLU A 68 -1.20 10.40 18.08
N GLY A 69 -0.60 11.57 17.97
CA GLY A 69 -0.96 12.75 18.75
C GLY A 69 -2.40 13.18 18.50
N VAL A 70 -2.78 13.23 17.22
CA VAL A 70 -4.15 13.54 16.79
C VAL A 70 -5.11 12.46 17.29
N GLY A 71 -4.79 11.17 17.11
CA GLY A 71 -5.60 10.04 17.55
C GLY A 71 -5.85 10.07 19.07
N LYS A 72 -4.80 10.21 19.86
CA LYS A 72 -4.88 10.33 21.33
C LYS A 72 -5.74 11.54 21.78
N THR A 73 -5.64 12.64 21.03
CA THR A 73 -6.41 13.87 21.35
C THR A 73 -7.89 13.70 20.99
N LEU A 74 -8.18 13.08 19.84
CA LEU A 74 -9.55 12.78 19.40
C LEU A 74 -10.24 11.81 20.36
N ALA A 75 -9.55 10.74 20.77
CA ALA A 75 -10.12 9.72 21.67
C ALA A 75 -10.51 10.25 23.06
N LYS A 76 -9.90 11.35 23.49
CA LYS A 76 -10.24 12.05 24.76
C LYS A 76 -11.48 12.94 24.67
N ARG A 77 -11.97 13.23 23.46
CA ARG A 77 -13.14 14.08 23.28
C ARG A 77 -14.43 13.31 23.53
N GLU A 78 -15.40 13.95 24.17
CA GLU A 78 -16.72 13.37 24.47
C GLU A 78 -17.72 13.55 23.32
N LYS A 79 -17.54 14.60 22.50
CA LYS A 79 -18.46 14.94 21.40
C LYS A 79 -18.19 14.09 20.18
N VAL A 80 -18.96 13.03 19.97
CA VAL A 80 -18.85 12.11 18.83
C VAL A 80 -18.91 12.84 17.47
N LEU A 81 -19.82 13.83 17.35
CA LEU A 81 -19.95 14.61 16.10
C LEU A 81 -18.62 15.33 15.73
N LEU A 82 -17.93 15.90 16.74
CA LEU A 82 -16.63 16.55 16.50
C LEU A 82 -15.57 15.53 16.02
N ILE A 83 -15.58 14.34 16.62
CA ILE A 83 -14.64 13.27 16.22
C ILE A 83 -14.89 12.87 14.78
N VAL A 84 -16.16 12.67 14.38
CA VAL A 84 -16.56 12.32 13.02
C VAL A 84 -16.14 13.40 12.01
N LEU A 85 -16.44 14.67 12.31
CA LEU A 85 -16.10 15.79 11.42
C LEU A 85 -14.58 15.93 11.24
N VAL A 86 -13.81 15.80 12.32
CA VAL A 86 -12.34 15.89 12.24
C VAL A 86 -11.77 14.69 11.51
N ALA A 87 -12.22 13.47 11.77
CA ALA A 87 -11.76 12.27 11.06
C ALA A 87 -12.10 12.35 9.57
N PHE A 88 -13.32 12.79 9.20
CA PHE A 88 -13.72 13.01 7.83
C PHE A 88 -12.81 14.04 7.13
N ALA A 89 -12.60 15.20 7.76
CA ALA A 89 -11.75 16.25 7.19
C ALA A 89 -10.29 15.77 7.02
N LEU A 90 -9.74 15.08 8.02
CA LEU A 90 -8.39 14.53 7.96
C LEU A 90 -8.27 13.50 6.83
N GLY A 91 -9.19 12.53 6.74
CA GLY A 91 -9.17 11.52 5.68
C GLY A 91 -9.22 12.15 4.29
N THR A 92 -10.13 13.14 4.10
CA THR A 92 -10.25 13.86 2.83
C THR A 92 -8.97 14.64 2.48
N ILE A 93 -8.45 15.44 3.42
CA ILE A 93 -7.26 16.30 3.21
C ILE A 93 -6.02 15.45 2.88
N ILE A 94 -5.80 14.36 3.64
CA ILE A 94 -4.62 13.51 3.46
C ILE A 94 -4.68 12.76 2.14
N THR A 95 -5.87 12.33 1.73
CA THR A 95 -6.03 11.62 0.46
C THR A 95 -5.87 12.53 -0.76
N ILE A 96 -6.32 13.78 -0.71
CA ILE A 96 -6.02 14.76 -1.78
C ILE A 96 -4.52 14.98 -1.90
N ALA A 97 -3.81 14.88 -0.79
CA ALA A 97 -2.36 15.00 -0.72
C ALA A 97 -1.58 13.75 -1.21
N GLU A 98 -2.26 12.66 -1.60
CA GLU A 98 -1.59 11.44 -2.00
C GLU A 98 -1.14 11.50 -3.47
N PRO A 99 0.19 11.42 -3.76
CA PRO A 99 0.70 11.52 -5.12
C PRO A 99 0.19 10.42 -6.04
N ASP A 100 0.03 9.20 -5.53
CA ASP A 100 -0.43 8.05 -6.32
C ASP A 100 -1.84 8.26 -6.88
N LEU A 101 -2.68 8.99 -6.16
CA LEU A 101 -4.03 9.35 -6.64
C LEU A 101 -3.97 10.29 -7.85
N GLN A 102 -2.98 11.19 -7.90
CA GLN A 102 -2.74 12.05 -9.07
C GLN A 102 -2.32 11.21 -10.28
N VAL A 103 -1.43 10.23 -10.07
CA VAL A 103 -0.99 9.30 -11.13
C VAL A 103 -2.19 8.53 -11.69
N LEU A 104 -3.04 7.95 -10.83
CA LEU A 104 -4.25 7.26 -11.27
C LEU A 104 -5.20 8.20 -12.05
N ALA A 105 -5.43 9.41 -11.55
CA ALA A 105 -6.30 10.39 -12.20
C ALA A 105 -5.80 10.77 -13.60
N ASN A 106 -4.49 10.92 -13.78
CA ASN A 106 -3.87 11.19 -15.09
C ASN A 106 -3.99 10.01 -16.07
N GLN A 107 -4.10 8.77 -15.57
CA GLN A 107 -4.24 7.57 -16.40
C GLN A 107 -5.69 7.35 -16.88
N VAL A 108 -6.69 7.88 -16.19
CA VAL A 108 -8.11 7.71 -16.50
C VAL A 108 -8.63 8.94 -17.26
N ALA A 109 -8.33 9.03 -18.55
CA ALA A 109 -8.66 10.20 -19.38
C ALA A 109 -10.17 10.50 -19.54
N SER A 110 -11.03 9.53 -19.24
CA SER A 110 -12.50 9.66 -19.39
C SER A 110 -13.18 10.49 -18.30
N ILE A 111 -12.49 10.81 -17.21
CA ILE A 111 -13.02 11.61 -16.10
C ILE A 111 -12.05 12.77 -15.82
N PRO A 112 -12.56 14.02 -15.61
CA PRO A 112 -11.70 15.11 -15.17
C PRO A 112 -10.97 14.75 -13.86
N ASN A 113 -9.65 14.95 -13.81
CA ASN A 113 -8.78 14.60 -12.67
C ASN A 113 -9.35 15.12 -11.34
N SER A 114 -9.81 16.37 -11.31
CA SER A 114 -10.38 16.97 -10.10
C SER A 114 -11.62 16.21 -9.60
N VAL A 115 -12.49 15.76 -10.51
CA VAL A 115 -13.70 15.00 -10.13
C VAL A 115 -13.32 13.67 -9.51
N LEU A 116 -12.39 12.93 -10.13
CA LEU A 116 -11.92 11.65 -9.62
C LEU A 116 -11.23 11.83 -8.25
N ILE A 117 -10.32 12.78 -8.11
CA ILE A 117 -9.57 13.05 -6.88
C ILE A 117 -10.51 13.41 -5.72
N TRP A 118 -11.45 14.33 -5.94
CA TRP A 118 -12.40 14.72 -4.89
C TRP A 118 -13.35 13.59 -4.52
N THR A 119 -13.86 12.83 -5.49
CA THR A 119 -14.72 11.67 -5.26
C THR A 119 -14.05 10.64 -4.37
N VAL A 120 -12.83 10.29 -4.71
CA VAL A 120 -12.00 9.34 -3.98
C VAL A 120 -11.67 9.84 -2.58
N ALA A 121 -11.25 11.11 -2.45
CA ALA A 121 -10.87 11.71 -1.17
C ALA A 121 -12.04 11.79 -0.19
N VAL A 122 -13.24 12.14 -0.67
CA VAL A 122 -14.46 12.11 0.14
C VAL A 122 -14.78 10.69 0.57
N GLY A 123 -14.58 9.69 -0.29
CA GLY A 123 -14.71 8.27 0.05
C GLY A 123 -13.84 7.87 1.23
N VAL A 124 -12.55 8.20 1.18
CA VAL A 124 -11.61 7.94 2.30
C VAL A 124 -12.04 8.70 3.56
N GLY A 125 -12.44 9.97 3.43
CA GLY A 125 -12.90 10.77 4.56
C GLY A 125 -14.09 10.14 5.30
N VAL A 126 -15.11 9.70 4.56
CA VAL A 126 -16.28 9.00 5.11
C VAL A 126 -15.87 7.71 5.81
N PHE A 127 -15.04 6.90 5.16
CA PHE A 127 -14.63 5.61 5.71
C PHE A 127 -13.63 5.73 6.86
N LEU A 128 -12.78 6.76 6.90
CA LEU A 128 -11.96 7.06 8.07
C LEU A 128 -12.82 7.46 9.26
N ALA A 129 -13.86 8.27 9.06
CA ALA A 129 -14.81 8.60 10.10
C ALA A 129 -15.55 7.35 10.63
N LEU A 130 -15.99 6.46 9.71
CA LEU A 130 -16.60 5.17 10.09
C LEU A 130 -15.61 4.26 10.83
N ALA A 131 -14.34 4.22 10.40
CA ALA A 131 -13.30 3.43 11.05
C ALA A 131 -13.00 3.92 12.48
N VAL A 132 -12.95 5.23 12.70
CA VAL A 132 -12.81 5.79 14.04
C VAL A 132 -14.05 5.52 14.88
N LEU A 133 -15.27 5.67 14.33
CA LEU A 133 -16.52 5.32 15.02
C LEU A 133 -16.56 3.84 15.40
N ARG A 134 -16.10 2.94 14.54
CA ARG A 134 -15.97 1.51 14.85
C ARG A 134 -15.19 1.29 16.15
N ILE A 135 -14.03 1.93 16.30
CA ILE A 135 -13.21 1.82 17.51
C ILE A 135 -13.95 2.39 18.72
N LEU A 136 -14.59 3.56 18.55
CA LEU A 136 -15.34 4.21 19.63
C LEU A 136 -16.50 3.35 20.16
N PHE A 137 -17.25 2.71 19.26
CA PHE A 137 -18.40 1.87 19.57
C PHE A 137 -18.05 0.38 19.71
N ARG A 138 -16.77 0.00 19.63
CA ARG A 138 -16.29 -1.39 19.75
C ARG A 138 -16.96 -2.35 18.76
N VAL A 139 -17.21 -1.91 17.55
CA VAL A 139 -17.77 -2.76 16.49
C VAL A 139 -16.66 -3.61 15.89
N SER A 140 -16.93 -4.91 15.73
CA SER A 140 -15.98 -5.85 15.13
C SER A 140 -15.60 -5.46 13.71
N LEU A 141 -14.29 -5.40 13.41
CA LEU A 141 -13.77 -5.08 12.08
C LEU A 141 -14.30 -6.05 11.02
N ALA A 142 -14.32 -7.35 11.31
CA ALA A 142 -14.80 -8.36 10.38
C ALA A 142 -16.26 -8.12 9.96
N LYS A 143 -17.14 -7.67 10.87
CA LYS A 143 -18.53 -7.32 10.54
C LYS A 143 -18.61 -6.07 9.66
N CYS A 144 -17.80 -5.05 9.95
CA CYS A 144 -17.74 -3.84 9.12
C CYS A 144 -17.23 -4.16 7.71
N LEU A 145 -16.17 -4.95 7.58
CA LEU A 145 -15.65 -5.40 6.28
C LEU A 145 -16.67 -6.23 5.51
N LEU A 146 -17.32 -7.19 6.17
CA LEU A 146 -18.36 -8.01 5.54
C LEU A 146 -19.49 -7.13 4.98
N GLY A 147 -20.00 -6.17 5.75
CA GLY A 147 -21.04 -5.24 5.30
C GLY A 147 -20.57 -4.34 4.16
N ALA A 148 -19.35 -3.79 4.27
CA ALA A 148 -18.77 -2.91 3.28
C ALA A 148 -18.50 -3.64 1.95
N TYR A 149 -17.91 -4.83 1.96
CA TYR A 149 -17.68 -5.65 0.75
C TYR A 149 -19.00 -6.20 0.17
N ALA A 150 -19.99 -6.55 1.01
CA ALA A 150 -21.31 -6.94 0.51
C ALA A 150 -21.97 -5.78 -0.29
N LEU A 151 -21.96 -4.56 0.28
CA LEU A 151 -22.43 -3.36 -0.41
C LEU A 151 -21.65 -3.11 -1.70
N LEU A 152 -20.32 -3.23 -1.64
CA LEU A 152 -19.42 -3.05 -2.77
C LEU A 152 -19.79 -4.02 -3.92
N PHE A 153 -19.92 -5.32 -3.64
CA PHE A 153 -20.28 -6.30 -4.68
C PHE A 153 -21.70 -6.13 -5.22
N VAL A 154 -22.63 -5.64 -4.40
CA VAL A 154 -23.96 -5.27 -4.90
C VAL A 154 -23.85 -4.09 -5.90
N LEU A 155 -23.05 -3.06 -5.59
CA LEU A 155 -22.86 -1.92 -6.49
C LEU A 155 -22.14 -2.30 -7.80
N THR A 156 -21.25 -3.29 -7.79
CA THR A 156 -20.59 -3.77 -9.02
C THR A 156 -21.57 -4.33 -10.05
N LEU A 157 -22.76 -4.80 -9.64
CA LEU A 157 -23.80 -5.29 -10.55
C LEU A 157 -24.45 -4.18 -11.38
N PHE A 158 -24.38 -2.94 -10.88
CA PHE A 158 -24.98 -1.76 -11.53
C PHE A 158 -23.93 -0.87 -12.21
N SER A 159 -22.64 -1.09 -11.95
CA SER A 159 -21.55 -0.28 -12.49
C SER A 159 -21.14 -0.77 -13.89
N PRO A 160 -20.77 0.14 -14.83
CA PRO A 160 -20.17 -0.23 -16.11
C PRO A 160 -18.91 -1.09 -15.93
N LYS A 161 -18.72 -2.10 -16.78
CA LYS A 161 -17.61 -3.05 -16.67
C LYS A 161 -16.24 -2.38 -16.78
N GLU A 162 -16.15 -1.32 -17.55
CA GLU A 162 -14.94 -0.51 -17.77
C GLU A 162 -14.49 0.18 -16.48
N PHE A 163 -15.43 0.49 -15.57
CA PHE A 163 -15.13 1.14 -14.28
C PHE A 163 -14.76 0.18 -13.17
N LEU A 164 -15.03 -1.12 -13.30
CA LEU A 164 -14.75 -2.09 -12.25
C LEU A 164 -13.25 -2.13 -11.90
N ALA A 165 -12.41 -2.29 -12.90
CA ALA A 165 -10.96 -2.39 -12.68
C ALA A 165 -10.41 -1.09 -12.08
N VAL A 166 -10.77 0.06 -12.63
CA VAL A 166 -10.36 1.39 -12.15
C VAL A 166 -10.85 1.66 -10.73
N ALA A 167 -12.11 1.28 -10.41
CA ALA A 167 -12.67 1.47 -9.07
C ALA A 167 -11.89 0.67 -8.02
N PHE A 168 -11.61 -0.59 -8.29
CA PHE A 168 -10.83 -1.42 -7.36
C PHE A 168 -9.36 -0.95 -7.27
N ASP A 169 -8.76 -0.52 -8.38
CA ASP A 169 -7.42 0.07 -8.37
C ASP A 169 -7.38 1.37 -7.55
N ALA A 170 -8.44 2.21 -7.60
CA ALA A 170 -8.53 3.41 -6.78
C ALA A 170 -8.47 3.10 -5.27
N GLY A 171 -9.04 1.98 -4.82
CA GLY A 171 -8.94 1.56 -3.43
C GLY A 171 -7.52 1.24 -2.97
N GLY A 172 -6.69 0.69 -3.86
CA GLY A 172 -5.29 0.42 -3.58
C GLY A 172 -4.40 1.66 -3.64
N VAL A 173 -4.59 2.49 -4.67
CA VAL A 173 -3.76 3.69 -4.93
C VAL A 173 -3.92 4.77 -3.85
N THR A 174 -5.08 4.86 -3.19
CA THR A 174 -5.35 5.89 -2.18
C THR A 174 -4.66 5.68 -0.84
N THR A 175 -4.11 4.50 -0.62
CA THR A 175 -3.40 4.14 0.60
C THR A 175 -1.89 4.06 0.34
N GLY A 176 -1.31 5.18 -0.06
CA GLY A 176 0.09 5.30 -0.44
C GLY A 176 1.02 5.79 0.67
N PRO A 177 2.21 6.27 0.30
CA PRO A 177 3.28 6.57 1.24
C PRO A 177 2.96 7.66 2.27
N ILE A 178 2.08 8.60 1.98
CA ILE A 178 1.71 9.67 2.90
C ILE A 178 0.56 9.24 3.81
N THR A 179 -0.47 8.65 3.22
CA THR A 179 -1.73 8.31 3.88
C THR A 179 -1.55 7.20 4.92
N VAL A 180 -0.81 6.14 4.59
CA VAL A 180 -0.65 4.95 5.43
C VAL A 180 0.00 5.25 6.78
N PRO A 181 1.21 5.87 6.87
CA PRO A 181 1.85 6.10 8.15
C PRO A 181 1.00 6.94 9.10
N PHE A 182 0.25 7.90 8.54
CA PHE A 182 -0.62 8.76 9.33
C PHE A 182 -1.87 8.02 9.84
N ILE A 183 -2.60 7.34 8.96
CA ILE A 183 -3.86 6.65 9.33
C ILE A 183 -3.59 5.52 10.31
N MET A 184 -2.54 4.74 10.10
CA MET A 184 -2.16 3.67 11.03
C MET A 184 -1.79 4.23 12.40
N ALA A 185 -0.97 5.29 12.45
CA ALA A 185 -0.61 5.94 13.70
C ALA A 185 -1.83 6.59 14.40
N LEU A 186 -2.78 7.12 13.62
CA LEU A 186 -4.06 7.60 14.14
C LEU A 186 -4.82 6.48 14.85
N GLY A 187 -4.88 5.29 14.23
CA GLY A 187 -5.52 4.09 14.81
C GLY A 187 -4.87 3.68 16.13
N VAL A 188 -3.55 3.57 16.16
CA VAL A 188 -2.78 3.31 17.38
C VAL A 188 -3.06 4.37 18.45
N GLY A 189 -3.10 5.64 18.05
CA GLY A 189 -3.40 6.75 18.98
C GLY A 189 -4.82 6.70 19.55
N VAL A 190 -5.82 6.35 18.76
CA VAL A 190 -7.22 6.22 19.19
C VAL A 190 -7.39 5.01 20.11
N SER A 191 -6.84 3.86 19.74
CA SER A 191 -6.94 2.61 20.49
C SER A 191 -6.23 2.70 21.86
N ALA A 192 -5.05 3.33 21.93
CA ALA A 192 -4.26 3.48 23.16
C ALA A 192 -5.01 4.17 24.33
N ILE A 193 -6.00 5.00 24.06
CA ILE A 193 -6.82 5.65 25.11
C ILE A 193 -7.99 4.75 25.55
N ARG A 194 -8.43 3.84 24.68
CA ARG A 194 -9.60 2.97 24.90
C ARG A 194 -9.23 1.58 25.41
N SER A 195 -7.96 1.18 25.32
CA SER A 195 -7.44 -0.15 25.69
C SER A 195 -7.24 -0.36 27.20
N THR A 196 -7.87 0.41 28.09
CA THR A 196 -7.76 0.22 29.54
C THR A 196 -8.14 -1.18 30.05
N GLN A 197 -8.53 -2.11 29.16
CA GLN A 197 -8.85 -3.51 29.48
C GLN A 197 -8.45 -4.48 28.35
N GLY A 198 -7.16 -4.52 27.94
CA GLY A 198 -6.59 -5.69 27.26
C GLY A 198 -7.05 -5.97 25.82
N HIS A 199 -7.51 -4.97 25.07
CA HIS A 199 -7.90 -5.10 23.66
C HIS A 199 -6.98 -4.26 22.77
N ASP A 200 -5.73 -4.72 22.57
CA ASP A 200 -4.80 -4.16 21.59
C ASP A 200 -5.23 -4.45 20.12
N ASP A 201 -6.29 -5.26 19.95
CA ASP A 201 -6.81 -5.72 18.67
C ASP A 201 -7.42 -4.61 17.79
N ASP A 202 -7.78 -3.45 18.34
CA ASP A 202 -8.45 -2.36 17.63
C ASP A 202 -7.50 -1.35 16.97
N SER A 203 -6.18 -1.56 17.07
CA SER A 203 -5.18 -0.63 16.51
C SER A 203 -5.11 -0.68 14.99
N PHE A 204 -5.54 -1.78 14.38
CA PHE A 204 -5.53 -2.03 12.94
C PHE A 204 -6.94 -2.00 12.33
N GLY A 205 -7.00 -1.95 11.00
CA GLY A 205 -8.24 -1.99 10.22
C GLY A 205 -8.74 -0.62 9.77
N LEU A 206 -8.02 0.47 10.07
CA LEU A 206 -8.38 1.81 9.59
C LEU A 206 -8.07 1.96 8.09
N VAL A 207 -6.87 1.53 7.69
CA VAL A 207 -6.45 1.58 6.28
C VAL A 207 -7.35 0.68 5.43
N ALA A 208 -7.70 -0.51 5.96
CA ALA A 208 -8.63 -1.44 5.34
C ALA A 208 -9.99 -0.82 4.98
N LEU A 209 -10.59 -0.12 5.93
CA LEU A 209 -11.86 0.57 5.69
C LEU A 209 -11.67 1.76 4.75
N CYS A 210 -10.59 2.53 4.91
CA CYS A 210 -10.26 3.64 4.03
C CYS A 210 -10.04 3.21 2.58
N SER A 211 -9.60 1.98 2.30
CA SER A 211 -9.47 1.46 0.93
C SER A 211 -10.81 1.14 0.29
N VAL A 212 -11.83 0.75 1.07
CA VAL A 212 -13.17 0.42 0.54
C VAL A 212 -13.91 1.68 0.10
N GLY A 213 -13.72 2.80 0.81
CA GLY A 213 -14.37 4.07 0.49
C GLY A 213 -14.19 4.53 -0.97
N PRO A 214 -12.96 4.66 -1.45
CA PRO A 214 -12.65 4.97 -2.84
C PRO A 214 -13.32 4.05 -3.84
N ILE A 215 -13.28 2.73 -3.60
CA ILE A 215 -13.89 1.75 -4.50
C ILE A 215 -15.38 2.04 -4.65
N LEU A 216 -16.09 2.21 -3.54
CA LEU A 216 -17.52 2.52 -3.54
C LEU A 216 -17.82 3.83 -4.24
N MET A 217 -17.03 4.86 -3.98
CA MET A 217 -17.26 6.19 -4.57
C MET A 217 -16.96 6.22 -6.07
N VAL A 218 -15.95 5.50 -6.55
CA VAL A 218 -15.64 5.39 -7.99
C VAL A 218 -16.69 4.52 -8.71
N LEU A 219 -17.19 3.45 -8.08
CA LEU A 219 -18.32 2.69 -8.62
C LEU A 219 -19.58 3.56 -8.76
N LEU A 220 -19.90 4.35 -7.75
CA LEU A 220 -21.01 5.31 -7.81
C LEU A 220 -20.77 6.36 -8.90
N LEU A 221 -19.55 6.89 -9.00
CA LEU A 221 -19.19 7.83 -10.06
C LEU A 221 -19.43 7.21 -11.46
N GLY A 222 -19.03 5.96 -11.66
CA GLY A 222 -19.26 5.22 -12.90
C GLY A 222 -20.75 5.06 -13.24
N ILE A 223 -21.60 4.86 -12.22
CA ILE A 223 -23.05 4.73 -12.41
C ILE A 223 -23.69 6.07 -12.82
N PHE A 224 -23.27 7.19 -12.23
CA PHE A 224 -23.87 8.50 -12.48
C PHE A 224 -23.24 9.27 -13.63
N TYR A 225 -21.95 9.10 -13.88
CA TYR A 225 -21.22 9.90 -14.86
C TYR A 225 -21.32 9.36 -16.28
N HIS A 226 -21.62 8.08 -16.48
CA HIS A 226 -21.78 7.40 -17.77
C HIS A 226 -20.75 7.86 -18.83
N PRO A 227 -19.44 7.78 -18.60
CA PRO A 227 -18.47 8.15 -19.61
C PRO A 227 -18.57 7.20 -20.80
N THR A 228 -18.81 7.78 -21.97
CA THR A 228 -19.12 7.04 -23.22
C THR A 228 -17.90 6.35 -23.81
N ASP A 229 -16.70 6.79 -23.47
CA ASP A 229 -15.43 6.21 -23.94
C ASP A 229 -14.42 6.18 -22.79
N ALA A 230 -14.22 5.02 -22.19
CA ALA A 230 -13.13 4.81 -21.26
C ALA A 230 -11.80 4.79 -22.06
N ALA A 231 -11.23 5.98 -22.28
CA ALA A 231 -9.97 6.14 -22.96
C ALA A 231 -8.83 6.12 -21.96
N TYR A 232 -7.76 5.43 -22.31
CA TYR A 232 -6.49 5.44 -21.60
C TYR A 232 -5.53 6.39 -22.29
N SER A 233 -4.82 7.21 -21.51
CA SER A 233 -3.72 8.03 -22.02
C SER A 233 -2.46 7.16 -22.11
N ALA A 234 -2.04 6.84 -23.34
CA ALA A 234 -0.80 6.08 -23.55
C ALA A 234 0.39 6.82 -22.94
N VAL A 235 1.25 6.10 -22.23
CA VAL A 235 2.51 6.65 -21.74
C VAL A 235 3.42 6.89 -22.95
N GLU A 236 3.67 8.16 -23.28
CA GLU A 236 4.65 8.51 -24.31
C GLU A 236 6.06 8.22 -23.76
N ILE A 237 6.73 7.22 -24.34
CA ILE A 237 8.10 6.91 -24.01
C ILE A 237 9.00 7.73 -24.93
N ALA A 238 9.61 8.78 -24.40
CA ALA A 238 10.57 9.58 -25.15
C ALA A 238 11.81 8.71 -25.51
N PRO A 239 12.31 8.77 -26.73
CA PRO A 239 13.52 8.04 -27.10
C PRO A 239 14.73 8.58 -26.31
N VAL A 240 15.42 7.71 -25.59
CA VAL A 240 16.58 8.05 -24.75
C VAL A 240 17.78 7.27 -25.28
N ILE A 241 18.67 7.93 -26.02
CA ILE A 241 19.80 7.30 -26.68
C ILE A 241 21.11 7.63 -25.96
N THR A 242 21.23 8.86 -25.46
CA THR A 242 22.48 9.38 -24.86
C THR A 242 22.33 9.63 -23.36
N THR A 243 23.47 9.70 -22.64
CA THR A 243 23.49 10.12 -21.23
C THR A 243 22.99 11.56 -21.03
N ARG A 244 23.09 12.40 -22.06
CA ARG A 244 22.52 13.74 -22.05
C ARG A 244 20.99 13.68 -22.04
N ASP A 245 20.38 12.78 -22.81
CA ASP A 245 18.94 12.61 -22.84
C ASP A 245 18.44 12.11 -21.46
N VAL A 246 19.18 11.18 -20.83
CA VAL A 246 18.92 10.74 -19.45
C VAL A 246 18.89 11.94 -18.49
N ALA A 247 19.95 12.74 -18.50
CA ALA A 247 20.03 13.91 -17.63
C ALA A 247 18.90 14.92 -17.92
N GLN A 248 18.52 15.08 -19.18
CA GLN A 248 17.42 15.96 -19.59
C GLN A 248 16.07 15.43 -19.11
N GLN A 249 15.78 14.13 -19.19
CA GLN A 249 14.54 13.54 -18.69
C GLN A 249 14.39 13.76 -17.18
N PHE A 250 15.45 13.53 -16.40
CA PHE A 250 15.43 13.81 -14.96
C PHE A 250 15.32 15.30 -14.65
N ALA A 251 16.01 16.16 -15.41
CA ALA A 251 15.95 17.62 -15.23
C ALA A 251 14.56 18.19 -15.55
N LEU A 252 13.84 17.61 -16.50
CA LEU A 252 12.46 18.00 -16.83
C LEU A 252 11.44 17.42 -15.85
N GLY A 253 11.62 16.18 -15.40
CA GLY A 253 10.69 15.51 -14.46
C GLY A 253 10.81 16.02 -13.03
N PHE A 254 12.04 16.28 -12.56
CA PHE A 254 12.30 16.64 -11.16
C PHE A 254 11.50 17.87 -10.65
N PRO A 255 11.40 18.99 -11.38
CA PRO A 255 10.60 20.13 -10.94
C PRO A 255 9.11 19.81 -10.79
N GLY A 256 8.55 19.02 -11.71
CA GLY A 256 7.15 18.60 -11.66
C GLY A 256 6.85 17.76 -10.41
N TYR A 257 7.65 16.74 -10.15
CA TYR A 257 7.50 15.93 -8.93
C TYR A 257 7.82 16.71 -7.65
N ALA A 258 8.74 17.67 -7.70
CA ALA A 258 8.99 18.56 -6.57
C ALA A 258 7.76 19.43 -6.25
N GLU A 259 7.13 20.02 -7.26
CA GLU A 259 5.89 20.79 -7.11
C GLU A 259 4.76 19.90 -6.57
N GLU A 260 4.55 18.73 -7.15
CA GLU A 260 3.53 17.76 -6.73
C GLU A 260 3.71 17.38 -5.25
N VAL A 261 4.91 17.00 -4.83
CA VAL A 261 5.20 16.62 -3.44
C VAL A 261 5.02 17.79 -2.48
N LEU A 262 5.47 18.99 -2.86
CA LEU A 262 5.30 20.17 -2.01
C LEU A 262 3.82 20.52 -1.82
N LEU A 263 3.03 20.49 -2.90
CA LEU A 263 1.58 20.70 -2.83
C LEU A 263 0.88 19.62 -2.01
N SER A 264 1.33 18.38 -2.11
CA SER A 264 0.78 17.24 -1.37
C SER A 264 1.08 17.33 0.13
N ILE A 265 2.28 17.72 0.52
CA ILE A 265 2.66 17.80 1.94
C ILE A 265 2.11 19.05 2.65
N LEU A 266 1.85 20.14 1.92
CA LEU A 266 1.39 21.39 2.47
C LEU A 266 0.11 21.25 3.33
N PRO A 267 -0.96 20.55 2.90
CA PRO A 267 -2.16 20.36 3.71
C PRO A 267 -1.88 19.63 5.03
N ILE A 268 -1.01 18.61 5.00
CA ILE A 268 -0.66 17.84 6.21
C ILE A 268 0.21 18.66 7.16
N ALA A 269 1.14 19.44 6.63
CA ALA A 269 1.93 20.39 7.41
C ALA A 269 1.01 21.45 8.05
N ALA A 270 0.00 21.94 7.31
CA ALA A 270 -1.02 22.85 7.86
C ALA A 270 -1.82 22.20 8.99
N VAL A 271 -2.22 20.93 8.83
CA VAL A 271 -2.87 20.14 9.92
C VAL A 271 -1.96 20.05 11.14
N CYS A 272 -0.66 19.79 10.95
CA CYS A 272 0.31 19.73 12.05
C CYS A 272 0.41 21.06 12.80
N VAL A 273 0.51 22.17 12.06
CA VAL A 273 0.54 23.53 12.65
C VAL A 273 -0.76 23.82 13.39
N LEU A 274 -1.91 23.59 12.77
CA LEU A 274 -3.22 23.80 13.37
C LEU A 274 -3.39 22.97 14.64
N PHE A 275 -3.04 21.69 14.59
CA PHE A 275 -3.05 20.80 15.74
C PHE A 275 -2.19 21.34 16.89
N GLN A 276 -0.96 21.77 16.58
CA GLN A 276 -0.06 22.34 17.57
C GLN A 276 -0.60 23.65 18.19
N LEU A 277 -1.18 24.53 17.36
CA LEU A 277 -1.77 25.80 17.85
C LEU A 277 -2.97 25.56 18.77
N LEU A 278 -3.84 24.59 18.43
CA LEU A 278 -5.04 24.27 19.20
C LEU A 278 -4.78 23.48 20.48
N THR A 279 -3.76 22.60 20.46
CA THR A 279 -3.56 21.64 21.56
C THR A 279 -2.28 21.86 22.35
N ARG A 280 -1.29 22.53 21.76
CA ARG A 280 0.07 22.67 22.30
C ARG A 280 0.67 21.32 22.74
N TYR A 281 0.35 20.25 21.98
CA TYR A 281 0.66 18.87 22.33
C TYR A 281 2.18 18.59 22.34
N TYR A 282 2.91 19.13 21.35
CA TYR A 282 4.34 18.92 21.22
C TYR A 282 5.17 19.95 21.98
N ARG A 283 6.21 19.48 22.67
CA ARG A 283 7.28 20.33 23.20
C ARG A 283 8.15 20.86 22.05
N ARG A 284 8.86 21.98 22.27
CA ARG A 284 9.71 22.62 21.24
C ARG A 284 10.68 21.65 20.54
N ARG A 285 11.32 20.75 21.30
CA ARG A 285 12.25 19.74 20.73
C ARG A 285 11.54 18.72 19.84
N GLN A 286 10.36 18.31 20.21
CA GLN A 286 9.53 17.37 19.42
C GLN A 286 9.06 18.04 18.13
N LEU A 287 8.59 19.30 18.23
CA LEU A 287 8.15 20.08 17.08
C LEU A 287 9.30 20.28 16.05
N LEU A 288 10.51 20.62 16.53
CA LEU A 288 11.68 20.71 15.65
C LEU A 288 12.00 19.35 15.00
N ARG A 289 11.93 18.25 15.74
CA ARG A 289 12.14 16.90 15.20
C ARG A 289 11.10 16.55 14.13
N THR A 290 9.83 16.88 14.36
CA THR A 290 8.74 16.68 13.39
C THR A 290 8.97 17.55 12.14
N GLY A 291 9.40 18.81 12.28
CA GLY A 291 9.75 19.68 11.14
C GLY A 291 10.90 19.13 10.30
N VAL A 292 11.96 18.61 10.93
CA VAL A 292 13.06 17.93 10.23
C VAL A 292 12.53 16.65 9.57
N GLY A 293 11.61 15.92 10.21
CA GLY A 293 10.94 14.76 9.64
C GLY A 293 10.18 15.12 8.35
N PHE A 294 9.40 16.19 8.35
CA PHE A 294 8.72 16.68 7.14
C PHE A 294 9.71 17.02 6.01
N LEU A 295 10.84 17.66 6.33
CA LEU A 295 11.88 17.95 5.33
C LEU A 295 12.45 16.66 4.73
N TYR A 296 12.71 15.64 5.55
CA TYR A 296 13.17 14.33 5.07
C TYR A 296 12.11 13.62 4.23
N THR A 297 10.84 13.71 4.61
CA THR A 297 9.71 13.17 3.84
C THR A 297 9.62 13.83 2.46
N VAL A 298 9.72 15.16 2.38
CA VAL A 298 9.71 15.92 1.12
C VAL A 298 10.86 15.48 0.22
N ILE A 299 12.10 15.56 0.71
CA ILE A 299 13.28 15.15 -0.06
C ILE A 299 13.15 13.69 -0.52
N GLY A 300 12.75 12.82 0.40
CA GLY A 300 12.57 11.39 0.12
C GLY A 300 11.55 11.12 -0.97
N LEU A 301 10.37 11.73 -0.90
CA LEU A 301 9.32 11.55 -1.90
C LEU A 301 9.69 12.14 -3.25
N ILE A 302 10.31 13.30 -3.31
CA ILE A 302 10.75 13.91 -4.58
C ILE A 302 11.73 12.96 -5.28
N LEU A 303 12.75 12.48 -4.59
CA LEU A 303 13.73 11.55 -5.16
C LEU A 303 13.09 10.22 -5.56
N PHE A 304 12.23 9.68 -4.69
CA PHE A 304 11.53 8.42 -4.91
C PHE A 304 10.61 8.51 -6.14
N LEU A 305 9.69 9.48 -6.19
CA LEU A 305 8.72 9.61 -7.28
C LEU A 305 9.41 9.96 -8.60
N THR A 306 10.44 10.81 -8.58
CA THR A 306 11.25 11.08 -9.78
C THR A 306 11.93 9.80 -10.27
N GLY A 307 12.54 9.03 -9.35
CA GLY A 307 13.20 7.76 -9.70
C GLY A 307 12.25 6.73 -10.30
N VAL A 308 11.07 6.58 -9.71
CA VAL A 308 10.07 5.60 -10.13
C VAL A 308 9.42 6.01 -11.45
N ASN A 309 8.90 7.23 -11.55
CA ASN A 309 8.14 7.66 -12.73
C ASN A 309 9.03 7.86 -13.96
N VAL A 310 10.21 8.47 -13.80
CA VAL A 310 11.13 8.70 -14.92
C VAL A 310 11.92 7.44 -15.27
N GLY A 311 12.35 6.65 -14.27
CA GLY A 311 13.21 5.49 -14.49
C GLY A 311 12.47 4.18 -14.69
N PHE A 312 11.50 3.85 -13.82
CA PHE A 312 10.87 2.53 -13.80
C PHE A 312 9.66 2.40 -14.73
N THR A 313 8.82 3.43 -14.83
CA THR A 313 7.58 3.39 -15.63
C THR A 313 7.84 3.05 -17.10
N PRO A 314 8.77 3.71 -17.83
CA PRO A 314 9.07 3.36 -19.22
C PRO A 314 9.57 1.95 -19.38
N VAL A 315 10.44 1.50 -18.47
CA VAL A 315 11.03 0.15 -18.51
C VAL A 315 9.98 -0.91 -18.21
N GLY A 316 9.07 -0.68 -17.27
CA GLY A 316 7.93 -1.56 -17.03
C GLY A 316 7.10 -1.78 -18.30
N ASN A 317 6.74 -0.70 -18.98
CA ASN A 317 5.97 -0.77 -20.23
C ASN A 317 6.72 -1.50 -21.35
N LEU A 318 8.00 -1.20 -21.55
CA LEU A 318 8.84 -1.87 -22.56
C LEU A 318 9.03 -3.36 -22.24
N LEU A 319 9.24 -3.74 -20.99
CA LEU A 319 9.32 -5.15 -20.60
C LEU A 319 8.01 -5.88 -20.88
N GLY A 320 6.87 -5.27 -20.52
CA GLY A 320 5.56 -5.85 -20.78
C GLY A 320 5.32 -6.07 -22.26
N SER A 321 5.52 -5.04 -23.07
CA SER A 321 5.31 -5.10 -24.51
C SER A 321 6.28 -6.09 -25.20
N GLY A 322 7.56 -6.10 -24.81
CA GLY A 322 8.56 -6.99 -25.38
C GLY A 322 8.31 -8.45 -25.03
N LEU A 323 7.97 -8.76 -23.78
CA LEU A 323 7.65 -10.14 -23.35
C LEU A 323 6.36 -10.66 -24.02
N ALA A 324 5.31 -9.85 -24.02
CA ALA A 324 4.01 -10.24 -24.57
C ALA A 324 4.02 -10.34 -26.11
N GLY A 325 4.80 -9.50 -26.79
CA GLY A 325 5.01 -9.54 -28.24
C GLY A 325 5.91 -10.68 -28.71
N SER A 326 6.58 -11.39 -27.81
CA SER A 326 7.49 -12.49 -28.15
C SER A 326 6.75 -13.81 -28.40
N ALA A 327 7.42 -14.76 -29.08
CA ALA A 327 6.93 -16.13 -29.24
C ALA A 327 6.72 -16.85 -27.88
N TYR A 328 7.42 -16.41 -26.85
CA TYR A 328 7.40 -16.98 -25.50
C TYR A 328 6.54 -16.17 -24.53
N ARG A 329 5.44 -15.54 -24.97
CA ARG A 329 4.58 -14.65 -24.17
C ARG A 329 4.15 -15.22 -22.80
N TRP A 330 4.04 -16.54 -22.67
CA TRP A 330 3.69 -17.20 -21.40
C TRP A 330 4.77 -17.08 -20.33
N VAL A 331 6.00 -16.73 -20.69
CA VAL A 331 7.09 -16.44 -19.74
C VAL A 331 6.79 -15.17 -18.92
N LEU A 332 5.90 -14.31 -19.39
CA LEU A 332 5.41 -13.16 -18.64
C LEU A 332 4.81 -13.56 -17.27
N ILE A 333 4.21 -14.75 -17.16
CA ILE A 333 3.61 -15.24 -15.91
C ILE A 333 4.65 -15.49 -14.82
N PRO A 334 5.66 -16.36 -14.99
CA PRO A 334 6.68 -16.57 -13.96
C PRO A 334 7.57 -15.35 -13.74
N ILE A 335 7.84 -14.54 -14.77
CA ILE A 335 8.57 -13.28 -14.61
C ILE A 335 7.74 -12.30 -13.79
N GLY A 336 6.45 -12.16 -14.06
CA GLY A 336 5.55 -11.33 -13.27
C GLY A 336 5.51 -11.76 -11.81
N ALA A 337 5.43 -13.08 -11.54
CA ALA A 337 5.49 -13.61 -10.18
C ALA A 337 6.82 -13.26 -9.48
N LEU A 338 7.95 -13.39 -10.17
CA LEU A 338 9.28 -13.06 -9.63
C LEU A 338 9.41 -11.57 -9.33
N ILE A 339 8.95 -10.73 -10.24
CA ILE A 339 8.92 -9.27 -10.04
C ILE A 339 8.00 -8.93 -8.86
N GLY A 340 6.79 -9.50 -8.80
CA GLY A 340 5.83 -9.29 -7.71
C GLY A 340 6.39 -9.67 -6.34
N TYR A 341 7.19 -10.74 -6.27
CA TYR A 341 7.83 -11.18 -5.03
C TYR A 341 8.79 -10.13 -4.45
N TYR A 342 9.53 -9.44 -5.30
CA TYR A 342 10.52 -8.46 -4.84
C TYR A 342 9.98 -7.03 -4.79
N ILE A 343 9.00 -6.67 -5.63
CA ILE A 343 8.54 -5.28 -5.76
C ILE A 343 7.88 -4.76 -4.48
N VAL A 344 7.15 -5.62 -3.77
CA VAL A 344 6.48 -5.25 -2.51
C VAL A 344 7.49 -4.86 -1.42
N LYS A 345 8.70 -5.39 -1.47
CA LYS A 345 9.77 -5.02 -0.54
C LYS A 345 10.33 -3.63 -0.83
N ALA A 346 10.24 -3.19 -2.09
CA ALA A 346 10.64 -1.85 -2.52
C ALA A 346 9.52 -0.81 -2.30
N GLU A 347 8.38 -1.21 -1.72
CA GLU A 347 7.28 -0.30 -1.38
C GLU A 347 7.56 0.41 -0.04
N PRO A 348 7.70 1.76 -0.02
CA PRO A 348 8.06 2.47 1.20
C PRO A 348 7.06 2.30 2.34
N ALA A 349 5.77 2.31 2.02
CA ALA A 349 4.69 2.18 3.00
C ALA A 349 4.68 0.79 3.66
N VAL A 350 5.05 -0.26 2.93
CA VAL A 350 5.17 -1.64 3.47
C VAL A 350 6.23 -1.72 4.57
N GLN A 351 7.35 -1.03 4.42
CA GLN A 351 8.39 -1.03 5.44
C GLN A 351 7.92 -0.35 6.73
N VAL A 352 7.16 0.74 6.60
CA VAL A 352 6.56 1.42 7.76
C VAL A 352 5.51 0.54 8.44
N LEU A 353 4.63 -0.10 7.65
CA LEU A 353 3.63 -1.04 8.16
C LEU A 353 4.28 -2.20 8.93
N ASN A 354 5.26 -2.87 8.33
CA ASN A 354 5.91 -4.04 8.94
C ASN A 354 6.54 -3.70 10.29
N LYS A 355 7.15 -2.51 10.40
CA LYS A 355 7.70 -2.02 11.66
C LYS A 355 6.60 -1.73 12.68
N GLN A 356 5.51 -1.08 12.29
CA GLN A 356 4.39 -0.81 13.20
C GLN A 356 3.72 -2.10 13.69
N VAL A 357 3.58 -3.11 12.80
CA VAL A 357 3.04 -4.42 13.18
C VAL A 357 3.95 -5.09 14.21
N GLU A 358 5.26 -5.10 13.99
CA GLU A 358 6.22 -5.66 14.94
C GLU A 358 6.16 -4.94 16.30
N ASP A 359 6.14 -3.60 16.30
CA ASP A 359 6.11 -2.77 17.50
C ASP A 359 4.80 -3.00 18.30
N VAL A 360 3.63 -3.01 17.63
CA VAL A 360 2.32 -3.19 18.29
C VAL A 360 2.12 -4.62 18.79
N THR A 361 2.62 -5.63 18.05
CA THR A 361 2.51 -7.04 18.45
C THR A 361 3.60 -7.49 19.41
N GLY A 362 4.47 -6.58 19.87
CA GLY A 362 5.59 -6.90 20.75
C GLY A 362 6.54 -7.93 20.16
N GLY A 363 6.74 -7.91 18.85
CA GLY A 363 7.61 -8.85 18.12
C GLY A 363 6.99 -10.22 17.83
N THR A 364 5.75 -10.47 18.25
CA THR A 364 5.04 -11.73 17.95
C THR A 364 4.90 -11.96 16.44
N VAL A 365 4.64 -10.91 15.68
CA VAL A 365 4.66 -10.87 14.22
C VAL A 365 5.87 -10.07 13.79
N SER A 366 6.93 -10.74 13.36
CA SER A 366 8.16 -10.08 12.94
C SER A 366 8.06 -9.49 11.53
N GLN A 367 8.87 -8.45 11.25
CA GLN A 367 8.96 -7.86 9.91
C GLN A 367 9.32 -8.90 8.84
N SER A 368 10.17 -9.88 9.16
CA SER A 368 10.55 -10.95 8.24
C SER A 368 9.36 -11.84 7.86
N MET A 369 8.51 -12.17 8.82
CA MET A 369 7.26 -12.94 8.58
C MET A 369 6.32 -12.15 7.67
N MET A 370 6.11 -10.87 7.97
CA MET A 370 5.29 -9.97 7.16
C MET A 370 5.82 -9.85 5.74
N ASN A 371 7.11 -9.55 5.57
CA ASN A 371 7.77 -9.45 4.27
C ASN A 371 7.63 -10.74 3.45
N THR A 372 7.74 -11.91 4.07
CA THR A 372 7.61 -13.20 3.36
C THR A 372 6.17 -13.44 2.91
N ALA A 373 5.20 -13.25 3.80
CA ALA A 373 3.78 -13.43 3.48
C ALA A 373 3.33 -12.46 2.37
N LEU A 374 3.71 -11.20 2.48
CA LEU A 374 3.42 -10.18 1.47
C LEU A 374 4.08 -10.50 0.13
N SER A 375 5.36 -10.90 0.13
CA SER A 375 6.08 -11.25 -1.11
C SER A 375 5.44 -12.42 -1.84
N ILE A 376 5.05 -13.48 -1.13
CA ILE A 376 4.35 -14.65 -1.71
C ILE A 376 2.96 -14.22 -2.23
N GLY A 377 2.20 -13.49 -1.43
CA GLY A 377 0.89 -13.00 -1.82
C GLY A 377 0.93 -12.16 -3.08
N VAL A 378 1.81 -11.15 -3.11
CA VAL A 378 1.95 -10.25 -4.27
C VAL A 378 2.51 -10.98 -5.49
N ALA A 379 3.43 -11.94 -5.31
CA ALA A 379 3.87 -12.81 -6.42
C ALA A 379 2.69 -13.54 -7.07
N CYS A 380 1.80 -14.15 -6.27
CA CYS A 380 0.59 -14.80 -6.77
C CYS A 380 -0.37 -13.80 -7.45
N ALA A 381 -0.54 -12.59 -6.89
CA ALA A 381 -1.39 -11.57 -7.48
C ALA A 381 -0.89 -11.11 -8.85
N VAL A 382 0.42 -10.83 -8.97
CA VAL A 382 1.02 -10.41 -10.25
C VAL A 382 0.99 -11.55 -11.26
N MET A 383 1.23 -12.79 -10.83
CA MET A 383 1.05 -13.98 -11.67
C MET A 383 -0.37 -14.05 -12.24
N LEU A 384 -1.40 -13.92 -11.40
CA LEU A 384 -2.81 -13.90 -11.83
C LEU A 384 -3.12 -12.69 -12.74
N SER A 385 -2.51 -11.54 -12.47
CA SER A 385 -2.64 -10.36 -13.33
C SER A 385 -2.07 -10.63 -14.73
N MET A 386 -0.92 -11.27 -14.83
CA MET A 386 -0.32 -11.63 -16.12
C MET A 386 -1.15 -12.69 -16.87
N VAL A 387 -1.69 -13.69 -16.15
CA VAL A 387 -2.64 -14.64 -16.73
C VAL A 387 -3.85 -13.89 -17.30
N ARG A 388 -4.38 -12.93 -16.56
CA ARG A 388 -5.53 -12.13 -17.00
C ARG A 388 -5.23 -11.31 -18.26
N VAL A 389 -4.09 -10.63 -18.31
CA VAL A 389 -3.66 -9.86 -19.49
C VAL A 389 -3.51 -10.77 -20.72
N LEU A 390 -2.97 -11.99 -20.55
CA LEU A 390 -2.76 -12.93 -21.65
C LEU A 390 -4.04 -13.62 -22.14
N THR A 391 -5.06 -13.75 -21.28
CA THR A 391 -6.27 -14.53 -21.56
C THR A 391 -7.55 -13.70 -21.71
N GLY A 392 -7.53 -12.42 -21.30
CA GLY A 392 -8.72 -11.55 -21.29
C GLY A 392 -9.79 -11.93 -20.26
N ILE A 393 -9.45 -12.73 -19.23
CA ILE A 393 -10.38 -13.11 -18.17
C ILE A 393 -10.81 -11.86 -17.38
N SER A 394 -12.13 -11.68 -17.20
CA SER A 394 -12.64 -10.56 -16.41
C SER A 394 -12.12 -10.60 -14.97
N ILE A 395 -11.70 -9.46 -14.47
CA ILE A 395 -11.20 -9.28 -13.11
C ILE A 395 -12.21 -9.73 -12.03
N TYR A 396 -13.50 -9.67 -12.34
CA TYR A 396 -14.58 -10.07 -11.46
C TYR A 396 -14.46 -11.53 -10.99
N TRP A 397 -14.04 -12.43 -11.88
CA TRP A 397 -13.84 -13.85 -11.57
C TRP A 397 -12.69 -14.13 -10.61
N ILE A 398 -11.84 -13.14 -10.36
CA ILE A 398 -10.73 -13.25 -9.40
C ILE A 398 -11.07 -12.49 -8.12
N LEU A 399 -11.60 -11.26 -8.23
CA LEU A 399 -11.89 -10.42 -7.06
C LEU A 399 -12.99 -11.00 -6.17
N VAL A 400 -14.11 -11.46 -6.75
CA VAL A 400 -15.24 -11.98 -5.95
C VAL A 400 -14.82 -13.19 -5.11
N PRO A 401 -14.29 -14.28 -5.69
CA PRO A 401 -13.88 -15.43 -4.88
C PRO A 401 -12.69 -15.10 -3.97
N GLY A 402 -11.79 -14.19 -4.37
CA GLY A 402 -10.64 -13.79 -3.55
C GLY A 402 -11.07 -13.04 -2.27
N TYR A 403 -11.93 -12.03 -2.39
CA TYR A 403 -12.46 -11.35 -1.21
C TYR A 403 -13.41 -12.23 -0.40
N ALA A 404 -14.20 -13.11 -1.03
CA ALA A 404 -14.98 -14.11 -0.32
C ALA A 404 -14.08 -15.03 0.53
N LEU A 405 -12.97 -15.50 -0.03
CA LEU A 405 -11.97 -16.28 0.70
C LEU A 405 -11.36 -15.49 1.86
N ALA A 406 -10.97 -14.22 1.64
CA ALA A 406 -10.43 -13.38 2.70
C ALA A 406 -11.44 -13.16 3.85
N LEU A 407 -12.72 -12.95 3.53
CA LEU A 407 -13.78 -12.80 4.55
C LEU A 407 -14.10 -14.11 5.28
N ILE A 408 -13.99 -15.25 4.60
CA ILE A 408 -14.13 -16.57 5.23
C ILE A 408 -12.96 -16.81 6.19
N LEU A 409 -11.72 -16.58 5.77
CA LEU A 409 -10.51 -16.72 6.59
C LEU A 409 -10.56 -15.84 7.85
N ALA A 410 -11.18 -14.67 7.76
CA ALA A 410 -11.34 -13.75 8.90
C ALA A 410 -12.11 -14.37 10.10
N ARG A 411 -12.80 -15.50 9.92
CA ARG A 411 -13.46 -16.26 11.00
C ARG A 411 -12.54 -17.21 11.75
N TYR A 412 -11.39 -17.54 11.15
CA TYR A 412 -10.47 -18.56 11.66
C TYR A 412 -9.19 -17.99 12.27
N VAL A 413 -8.99 -16.67 12.17
CA VAL A 413 -7.81 -15.99 12.70
C VAL A 413 -8.20 -15.00 13.80
N PRO A 414 -7.27 -14.68 14.73
CA PRO A 414 -7.47 -13.60 15.71
C PRO A 414 -7.77 -12.25 15.02
N SER A 415 -8.56 -11.40 15.68
CA SER A 415 -8.99 -10.09 15.16
C SER A 415 -7.83 -9.19 14.74
N VAL A 416 -6.71 -9.23 15.44
CA VAL A 416 -5.49 -8.48 15.09
C VAL A 416 -4.95 -8.87 13.72
N PHE A 417 -4.93 -10.18 13.38
CA PHE A 417 -4.49 -10.63 12.05
C PHE A 417 -5.45 -10.20 10.93
N VAL A 418 -6.76 -10.11 11.22
CA VAL A 418 -7.72 -9.56 10.24
C VAL A 418 -7.39 -8.11 9.95
N GLY A 419 -7.15 -7.31 10.98
CA GLY A 419 -6.77 -5.90 10.83
C GLY A 419 -5.49 -5.72 10.04
N ILE A 420 -4.42 -6.42 10.46
CA ILE A 420 -3.11 -6.39 9.77
C ILE A 420 -3.25 -6.83 8.30
N ALA A 421 -3.99 -7.91 8.04
CA ALA A 421 -4.14 -8.48 6.71
C ALA A 421 -4.80 -7.49 5.73
N PHE A 422 -5.94 -6.93 6.12
CA PHE A 422 -6.68 -6.01 5.27
C PHE A 422 -6.01 -4.62 5.17
N ASP A 423 -5.37 -4.12 6.24
CA ASP A 423 -4.54 -2.90 6.15
C ASP A 423 -3.38 -3.10 5.20
N SER A 424 -2.72 -4.27 5.25
CA SER A 424 -1.61 -4.61 4.34
C SER A 424 -2.02 -4.63 2.87
N GLY A 425 -3.28 -4.93 2.57
CA GLY A 425 -3.80 -4.90 1.20
C GLY A 425 -3.70 -3.52 0.57
N GLY A 426 -4.18 -2.50 1.27
CA GLY A 426 -4.01 -1.13 0.82
C GLY A 426 -2.54 -0.70 0.71
N VAL A 427 -1.73 -1.09 1.70
CA VAL A 427 -0.33 -0.68 1.78
C VAL A 427 0.55 -1.31 0.70
N ALA A 428 0.28 -2.55 0.29
CA ALA A 428 1.08 -3.27 -0.71
C ALA A 428 0.88 -2.76 -2.15
N SER A 429 -0.18 -2.02 -2.39
CA SER A 429 -0.59 -1.54 -3.72
C SER A 429 -0.21 -0.08 -4.00
N GLY A 430 0.89 0.41 -3.43
CA GLY A 430 1.37 1.79 -3.55
C GLY A 430 2.16 2.10 -4.83
N PRO A 431 3.05 3.12 -4.78
CA PRO A 431 3.73 3.69 -5.96
C PRO A 431 4.44 2.67 -6.86
N MET A 432 5.11 1.68 -6.28
CA MET A 432 5.82 0.68 -7.08
C MET A 432 4.87 -0.19 -7.91
N THR A 433 3.68 -0.44 -7.39
CA THR A 433 2.64 -1.19 -8.11
C THR A 433 2.02 -0.36 -9.22
N SER A 434 1.68 0.90 -8.95
CA SER A 434 1.03 1.80 -9.91
C SER A 434 1.97 2.30 -11.01
N THR A 435 3.29 2.43 -10.74
CA THR A 435 4.24 3.03 -11.67
C THR A 435 5.17 2.02 -12.36
N PHE A 436 5.20 0.76 -11.93
CA PHE A 436 5.98 -0.28 -12.60
C PHE A 436 5.13 -1.50 -13.00
N LEU A 437 4.35 -2.10 -12.07
CA LEU A 437 3.55 -3.29 -12.41
C LEU A 437 2.37 -2.96 -13.33
N LEU A 438 1.68 -1.86 -13.10
CA LEU A 438 0.59 -1.44 -13.96
C LEU A 438 1.10 -1.09 -15.38
N PRO A 439 2.16 -0.28 -15.58
CA PRO A 439 2.79 -0.11 -16.90
C PRO A 439 3.28 -1.41 -17.56
N LEU A 440 3.80 -2.37 -16.78
CA LEU A 440 4.15 -3.70 -17.30
C LEU A 440 2.92 -4.41 -17.91
N ALA A 441 1.80 -4.40 -17.19
CA ALA A 441 0.54 -4.99 -17.67
C ALA A 441 -0.02 -4.23 -18.87
N MET A 442 0.07 -2.90 -18.87
CA MET A 442 -0.39 -2.04 -19.96
C MET A 442 0.41 -2.27 -21.24
N GLY A 443 1.75 -2.31 -21.14
CA GLY A 443 2.62 -2.63 -22.26
C GLY A 443 2.31 -4.02 -22.83
N ALA A 444 2.13 -5.02 -21.98
CA ALA A 444 1.75 -6.36 -22.37
C ALA A 444 0.38 -6.40 -23.07
N CYS A 445 -0.61 -5.72 -22.52
CA CYS A 445 -1.96 -5.64 -23.09
C CYS A 445 -1.96 -4.97 -24.47
N THR A 446 -1.25 -3.84 -24.60
CA THR A 446 -1.12 -3.12 -25.86
C THR A 446 -0.44 -3.97 -26.95
N ALA A 447 0.62 -4.70 -26.61
CA ALA A 447 1.32 -5.59 -27.56
C ALA A 447 0.44 -6.76 -28.03
N LEU A 448 -0.54 -7.18 -27.20
CA LEU A 448 -1.51 -8.21 -27.55
C LEU A 448 -2.73 -7.68 -28.30
N GLY A 449 -2.87 -6.36 -28.46
CA GLY A 449 -4.06 -5.72 -29.04
C GLY A 449 -5.29 -5.78 -28.16
N GLY A 450 -5.13 -5.96 -26.83
CA GLY A 450 -6.19 -5.99 -25.84
C GLY A 450 -6.68 -4.58 -25.46
N ASN A 451 -7.77 -4.52 -24.71
CA ASN A 451 -8.29 -3.27 -24.16
C ASN A 451 -7.61 -2.99 -22.81
N VAL A 452 -6.77 -1.95 -22.77
CA VAL A 452 -5.99 -1.59 -21.58
C VAL A 452 -6.89 -1.35 -20.36
N VAL A 453 -8.05 -0.71 -20.53
CA VAL A 453 -8.97 -0.37 -19.44
C VAL A 453 -9.60 -1.62 -18.81
N THR A 454 -9.97 -2.61 -19.61
CA THR A 454 -10.60 -3.84 -19.11
C THR A 454 -9.60 -4.94 -18.75
N ASP A 455 -8.44 -4.99 -19.43
CA ASP A 455 -7.54 -6.16 -19.35
C ASP A 455 -6.25 -5.86 -18.57
N ALA A 456 -5.73 -4.61 -18.59
CA ALA A 456 -4.53 -4.23 -17.86
C ALA A 456 -4.83 -3.62 -16.48
N PHE A 457 -5.78 -2.68 -16.38
CA PHE A 457 -6.20 -2.17 -15.07
C PHE A 457 -6.72 -3.32 -14.19
N GLY A 458 -6.60 -3.16 -12.88
CA GLY A 458 -6.92 -4.18 -11.90
C GLY A 458 -5.71 -4.93 -11.37
N VAL A 459 -4.49 -4.62 -11.85
CA VAL A 459 -3.24 -5.13 -11.26
C VAL A 459 -3.10 -4.65 -9.81
N VAL A 460 -3.34 -3.36 -9.58
CA VAL A 460 -3.29 -2.75 -8.25
C VAL A 460 -4.32 -3.40 -7.33
N ALA A 461 -5.54 -3.64 -7.83
CA ALA A 461 -6.60 -4.34 -7.11
C ALA A 461 -6.23 -5.77 -6.70
N LEU A 462 -5.59 -6.52 -7.60
CA LEU A 462 -5.15 -7.89 -7.29
C LEU A 462 -3.99 -7.91 -6.28
N VAL A 463 -3.08 -6.94 -6.38
CA VAL A 463 -2.02 -6.75 -5.37
C VAL A 463 -2.62 -6.37 -4.02
N ALA A 464 -3.67 -5.53 -3.99
CA ALA A 464 -4.38 -5.18 -2.75
C ALA A 464 -5.16 -6.36 -2.15
N LEU A 465 -5.65 -7.29 -2.97
CA LEU A 465 -6.36 -8.49 -2.52
C LEU A 465 -5.43 -9.54 -1.90
N ALA A 466 -4.18 -9.63 -2.35
CA ALA A 466 -3.26 -10.71 -1.97
C ALA A 466 -2.92 -10.74 -0.47
N PRO A 467 -2.56 -9.61 0.21
CA PRO A 467 -2.26 -9.61 1.63
C PRO A 467 -3.42 -10.06 2.53
N PRO A 468 -4.68 -9.63 2.32
CA PRO A 468 -5.84 -10.16 3.03
C PRO A 468 -5.92 -11.68 3.07
N VAL A 469 -5.51 -12.35 2.00
CA VAL A 469 -5.47 -13.82 1.95
C VAL A 469 -4.19 -14.38 2.56
N ALA A 470 -3.02 -13.88 2.13
CA ALA A 470 -1.73 -14.44 2.51
C ALA A 470 -1.43 -14.30 4.02
N ILE A 471 -1.70 -13.12 4.59
CA ILE A 471 -1.46 -12.87 6.02
C ILE A 471 -2.44 -13.65 6.90
N GLN A 472 -3.69 -13.80 6.47
CA GLN A 472 -4.64 -14.61 7.22
C GLN A 472 -4.27 -16.10 7.16
N ILE A 473 -3.79 -16.62 6.02
CA ILE A 473 -3.23 -17.98 5.95
C ILE A 473 -2.06 -18.13 6.93
N MET A 474 -1.14 -17.16 6.94
CA MET A 474 -0.04 -17.12 7.91
C MET A 474 -0.59 -17.13 9.36
N GLY A 475 -1.63 -16.35 9.66
CA GLY A 475 -2.30 -16.30 10.95
C GLY A 475 -2.90 -17.65 11.38
N VAL A 476 -3.54 -18.37 10.46
CA VAL A 476 -4.05 -19.73 10.70
C VAL A 476 -2.91 -20.69 11.05
N LEU A 477 -1.83 -20.68 10.26
CA LEU A 477 -0.64 -21.50 10.52
C LEU A 477 0.01 -21.18 11.86
N TYR A 478 0.08 -19.88 12.22
CA TYR A 478 0.60 -19.44 13.50
C TYR A 478 -0.23 -19.99 14.67
N VAL A 479 -1.57 -19.87 14.60
CA VAL A 479 -2.46 -20.38 15.65
C VAL A 479 -2.33 -21.91 15.80
N HIS A 480 -2.23 -22.64 14.71
CA HIS A 480 -2.03 -24.11 14.76
C HIS A 480 -0.70 -24.48 15.40
N LYS A 481 0.40 -23.80 15.00
CA LYS A 481 1.72 -24.04 15.56
C LYS A 481 1.79 -23.69 17.06
N SER A 482 1.18 -22.58 17.46
CA SER A 482 1.11 -22.16 18.88
C SER A 482 0.36 -23.17 19.73
N LYS A 483 -0.79 -23.72 19.24
CA LYS A 483 -1.53 -24.77 19.94
C LYS A 483 -0.72 -26.05 20.05
N ALA A 484 -0.04 -26.48 18.99
CA ALA A 484 0.81 -27.68 19.01
C ALA A 484 1.97 -27.55 20.01
N VAL A 485 2.62 -26.39 20.09
CA VAL A 485 3.69 -26.12 21.06
C VAL A 485 3.13 -26.11 22.49
N ALA A 486 1.96 -25.50 22.71
CA ALA A 486 1.32 -25.49 24.04
C ALA A 486 0.92 -26.91 24.47
N GLN A 487 0.44 -27.74 23.55
CA GLN A 487 0.05 -29.12 23.83
C GLN A 487 1.28 -29.99 24.15
N ASN A 488 2.36 -29.88 23.35
CA ASN A 488 3.62 -30.56 23.66
C ASN A 488 4.22 -30.15 25.01
N LYS A 489 4.09 -28.86 25.37
CA LYS A 489 4.56 -28.37 26.67
C LYS A 489 3.69 -28.90 27.83
N ALA A 490 2.38 -28.99 27.62
CA ALA A 490 1.46 -29.60 28.60
C ALA A 490 1.73 -31.11 28.76
N ASP A 491 1.99 -31.80 27.66
CA ASP A 491 2.32 -33.24 27.67
C ASP A 491 3.66 -33.51 28.38
N LEU A 492 4.68 -32.65 28.13
CA LEU A 492 5.96 -32.72 28.83
C LEU A 492 5.83 -32.43 30.33
N LEU A 493 4.98 -31.48 30.75
CA LEU A 493 4.71 -31.18 32.15
C LEU A 493 3.84 -32.24 32.83
N SER A 494 3.08 -33.04 32.07
CA SER A 494 2.31 -34.17 32.59
C SER A 494 3.14 -35.44 32.69
N ASP A 495 4.23 -35.54 31.94
CA ASP A 495 5.14 -36.73 31.93
C ASP A 495 6.32 -36.56 32.93
N ASP A 496 6.56 -35.36 33.44
CA ASP A 496 7.41 -35.14 34.62
C ASP A 496 6.66 -35.66 35.84
N GLY A 497 6.77 -36.95 36.07
CA GLY A 497 6.34 -37.59 37.31
C GLY A 497 6.94 -36.85 38.50
N VAL A 498 6.09 -36.52 39.45
CA VAL A 498 6.47 -35.98 40.75
C VAL A 498 7.65 -36.77 41.26
N ILE A 499 8.86 -36.20 41.24
CA ILE A 499 10.01 -36.75 41.99
C ILE A 499 9.69 -36.40 43.44
N ASP A 500 9.08 -37.33 44.19
CA ASP A 500 9.02 -37.28 45.63
C ASP A 500 10.47 -37.30 46.12
N LEU A 501 10.96 -36.17 46.53
CA LEU A 501 12.17 -36.10 47.36
C LEU A 501 11.75 -36.66 48.72
N GLU A 502 11.92 -37.98 48.92
CA GLU A 502 11.89 -38.56 50.26
C GLU A 502 12.98 -37.84 51.09
N ASP A 503 12.53 -37.22 52.16
CA ASP A 503 13.34 -36.67 53.21
C ASP A 503 14.27 -37.77 53.77
N GLU A 504 15.55 -37.76 53.40
CA GLU A 504 16.56 -38.46 54.19
C GLU A 504 16.80 -37.67 55.47
N GLU A 505 16.08 -38.08 56.53
CA GLU A 505 16.45 -37.80 57.91
C GLU A 505 17.82 -38.45 58.22
N ILE A 506 18.84 -37.63 58.52
CA ILE A 506 19.92 -38.00 59.44
C ILE A 506 20.18 -36.85 60.41
#